data_7a8004b3383d2375e0a639f9eee4d92e
#
_entry.id   7a8004b3383d2375e0a639f9eee4d92e
#
_cell.length_a   1.000
_cell.length_b   1.000
_cell.length_c   1.000
_cell.angle_alpha   90.00
_cell.angle_beta   90.00
_cell.angle_gamma   90.00
#
_symmetry.space_group_name_H-M   'P 1'
#
loop_
_entity.id
_entity.type
_entity.pdbx_description
1 polymer ?
#
loop_
_entity_poly.entity_id
_entity_poly.type
_entity_poly.pdbx_seq_one_letter_code
_entity_poly.pdbx_strand_id
1 'polypeptide(L)'
;MKVLIRTLAAVAACSAVATGAFAQSAVVPIDDEPAPTLIVEQPLPGPLAKGVVFIPYQVENLRILPVGGPEARNVSPRVGHLHITVDDLPWQWADYGQSNTIILVGMPRGQHKVRIDVVDAEGNVFTGQTMTFHSPGKEVQP
;
A
#
# COMPACT_ATOMS: atom_id res chain seq x y z
N MET A 1 -28.74 -51.74 -63.50
CA MET A 1 -28.87 -51.55 -62.05
C MET A 1 -27.58 -50.88 -61.59
N LYS A 2 -27.61 -49.57 -61.28
CA LYS A 2 -26.44 -48.77 -60.79
C LYS A 2 -26.61 -48.58 -59.26
N VAL A 3 -25.72 -49.16 -58.48
CA VAL A 3 -25.68 -48.95 -57.03
C VAL A 3 -24.82 -47.74 -56.72
N LEU A 4 -25.44 -46.73 -56.10
CA LEU A 4 -24.79 -45.49 -55.65
C LEU A 4 -24.30 -45.74 -54.23
N ILE A 5 -23.00 -45.77 -54.05
CA ILE A 5 -22.35 -45.82 -52.72
C ILE A 5 -22.18 -44.37 -52.23
N ARG A 6 -22.90 -43.99 -51.16
CA ARG A 6 -22.74 -42.70 -50.49
C ARG A 6 -21.70 -42.89 -49.38
N THR A 7 -20.56 -42.26 -49.53
CA THR A 7 -19.54 -42.13 -48.48
C THR A 7 -19.92 -41.00 -47.53
N LEU A 8 -20.16 -41.33 -46.24
CA LEU A 8 -20.32 -40.37 -45.16
C LEU A 8 -18.93 -39.98 -44.67
N ALA A 9 -18.58 -38.72 -44.84
CA ALA A 9 -17.39 -38.14 -44.23
C ALA A 9 -17.74 -37.67 -42.80
N ALA A 10 -17.19 -38.29 -41.78
CA ALA A 10 -17.30 -37.89 -40.40
C ALA A 10 -16.26 -36.77 -40.14
N VAL A 11 -16.72 -35.57 -39.88
CA VAL A 11 -15.87 -34.45 -39.41
C VAL A 11 -15.76 -34.56 -37.91
N ALA A 12 -14.60 -34.96 -37.40
CA ALA A 12 -14.27 -34.94 -35.99
C ALA A 12 -13.83 -33.51 -35.60
N ALA A 13 -14.71 -32.77 -34.91
CA ALA A 13 -14.35 -31.48 -34.30
C ALA A 13 -13.53 -31.71 -33.01
N CYS A 14 -12.21 -31.50 -33.09
CA CYS A 14 -11.36 -31.41 -31.91
C CYS A 14 -11.60 -30.09 -31.16
N SER A 15 -12.36 -30.16 -30.07
CA SER A 15 -12.50 -29.06 -29.14
C SER A 15 -11.24 -28.96 -28.25
N ALA A 16 -10.34 -28.02 -28.55
CA ALA A 16 -9.21 -27.71 -27.69
C ALA A 16 -9.72 -26.99 -26.43
N VAL A 17 -9.76 -27.70 -25.31
CA VAL A 17 -10.00 -27.08 -24.00
C VAL A 17 -8.71 -26.38 -23.58
N ALA A 18 -8.69 -25.04 -23.70
CA ALA A 18 -7.61 -24.24 -23.13
C ALA A 18 -7.73 -24.26 -21.60
N THR A 19 -6.96 -25.11 -20.95
CA THR A 19 -6.78 -25.06 -19.49
C THR A 19 -5.97 -23.81 -19.16
N GLY A 20 -6.65 -22.74 -18.74
CA GLY A 20 -6.01 -21.57 -18.18
C GLY A 20 -5.21 -21.96 -16.93
N ALA A 21 -3.90 -21.94 -17.03
CA ALA A 21 -3.03 -22.06 -15.86
C ALA A 21 -3.21 -20.81 -15.04
N PHE A 22 -3.99 -20.87 -13.94
CA PHE A 22 -3.95 -19.86 -12.91
C PHE A 22 -2.56 -19.93 -12.27
N ALA A 23 -1.74 -18.90 -12.51
CA ALA A 23 -0.50 -18.74 -11.76
C ALA A 23 -0.88 -18.51 -10.29
N GLN A 24 -0.79 -19.55 -9.48
CA GLN A 24 -0.85 -19.40 -8.03
C GLN A 24 0.42 -18.65 -7.62
N SER A 25 0.25 -17.48 -7.03
CA SER A 25 1.36 -16.80 -6.37
C SER A 25 1.91 -17.77 -5.33
N ALA A 26 3.21 -18.04 -5.40
CA ALA A 26 3.86 -18.88 -4.42
C ALA A 26 3.67 -18.22 -3.04
N VAL A 27 3.03 -18.92 -2.10
CA VAL A 27 2.95 -18.48 -0.72
C VAL A 27 4.30 -18.74 -0.10
N VAL A 28 5.02 -17.66 0.21
CA VAL A 28 6.31 -17.73 0.90
C VAL A 28 6.01 -17.73 2.40
N PRO A 29 6.69 -18.57 3.21
CA PRO A 29 6.60 -18.46 4.66
C PRO A 29 6.94 -17.04 5.12
N ILE A 30 6.19 -16.50 6.08
CA ILE A 30 6.33 -15.09 6.49
C ILE A 30 7.73 -14.79 7.03
N ASP A 31 8.39 -15.76 7.61
CA ASP A 31 9.76 -15.65 8.13
C ASP A 31 10.81 -15.48 7.01
N ASP A 32 10.48 -15.90 5.79
CA ASP A 32 11.33 -15.78 4.61
C ASP A 32 11.02 -14.51 3.80
N GLU A 33 9.99 -13.75 4.18
CA GLU A 33 9.67 -12.49 3.52
C GLU A 33 10.70 -11.39 3.89
N PRO A 34 11.13 -10.57 2.92
CA PRO A 34 11.98 -9.43 3.21
C PRO A 34 11.33 -8.51 4.27
N ALA A 35 12.16 -7.87 5.09
CA ALA A 35 11.68 -6.90 6.05
C ALA A 35 10.99 -5.72 5.35
N PRO A 36 9.93 -5.14 5.93
CA PRO A 36 9.33 -3.93 5.41
C PRO A 36 10.32 -2.77 5.37
N THR A 37 10.28 -1.98 4.32
CA THR A 37 11.05 -0.74 4.17
C THR A 37 10.13 0.45 4.00
N LEU A 38 10.60 1.62 4.40
CA LEU A 38 9.88 2.88 4.29
C LEU A 38 10.82 3.93 3.68
N ILE A 39 10.33 4.60 2.65
CA ILE A 39 10.98 5.78 2.05
C ILE A 39 10.01 6.94 2.23
N VAL A 40 10.47 8.05 2.81
CA VAL A 40 9.68 9.27 3.00
C VAL A 40 10.35 10.41 2.25
N GLU A 41 9.59 11.08 1.40
CA GLU A 41 10.07 12.24 0.66
C GLU A 41 9.78 13.55 1.40
N GLN A 42 10.44 14.61 0.97
CA GLN A 42 10.13 15.95 1.48
C GLN A 42 8.71 16.37 1.06
N PRO A 43 8.03 17.20 1.87
CA PRO A 43 6.71 17.71 1.50
C PRO A 43 6.71 18.40 0.14
N LEU A 44 5.66 18.18 -0.63
CA LEU A 44 5.50 18.82 -1.93
C LEU A 44 5.48 20.35 -1.79
N PRO A 45 6.37 21.09 -2.46
CA PRO A 45 6.53 22.52 -2.22
C PRO A 45 5.32 23.36 -2.63
N GLY A 46 4.58 22.95 -3.67
CA GLY A 46 3.41 23.68 -4.13
C GLY A 46 2.27 23.72 -3.11
N PRO A 47 1.78 22.59 -2.60
CA PRO A 47 0.82 22.55 -1.50
C PRO A 47 1.36 23.18 -0.22
N LEU A 48 2.61 22.93 0.13
CA LEU A 48 3.23 23.45 1.35
C LEU A 48 3.23 24.99 1.36
N ALA A 49 3.52 25.64 0.24
CA ALA A 49 3.47 27.09 0.12
C ALA A 49 2.07 27.67 0.40
N LYS A 50 1.02 26.86 0.28
CA LYS A 50 -0.39 27.21 0.59
C LYS A 50 -0.84 26.72 1.97
N GLY A 51 0.07 26.26 2.80
CA GLY A 51 -0.22 25.77 4.16
C GLY A 51 -0.85 24.37 4.24
N VAL A 52 -0.74 23.59 3.16
CA VAL A 52 -1.16 22.19 3.13
C VAL A 52 0.06 21.31 2.92
N VAL A 53 0.24 20.33 3.78
CA VAL A 53 1.44 19.46 3.77
C VAL A 53 1.10 18.14 3.13
N PHE A 54 1.71 17.83 1.99
CA PHE A 54 1.62 16.54 1.32
C PHE A 54 2.98 15.88 1.40
N ILE A 55 3.06 14.77 2.12
CA ILE A 55 4.28 14.00 2.34
C ILE A 55 4.17 12.70 1.55
N PRO A 56 4.81 12.57 0.39
CA PRO A 56 4.86 11.31 -0.34
C PRO A 56 5.67 10.28 0.44
N TYR A 57 5.24 9.02 0.36
CA TYR A 57 5.97 7.90 0.93
C TYR A 57 5.85 6.65 0.05
N GLN A 58 6.76 5.70 0.25
CA GLN A 58 6.71 4.38 -0.35
C GLN A 58 7.00 3.33 0.73
N VAL A 59 6.16 2.31 0.78
CA VAL A 59 6.37 1.12 1.62
C VAL A 59 6.58 -0.08 0.71
N GLU A 60 7.62 -0.85 0.98
CA GLU A 60 7.89 -2.10 0.28
C GLU A 60 7.81 -3.28 1.26
N ASN A 61 7.54 -4.47 0.75
CA ASN A 61 7.44 -5.72 1.49
C ASN A 61 6.35 -5.73 2.58
N LEU A 62 5.33 -4.87 2.44
CA LEU A 62 4.16 -4.84 3.30
C LEU A 62 2.98 -4.23 2.52
N ARG A 63 1.81 -4.85 2.68
CA ARG A 63 0.56 -4.32 2.14
C ARG A 63 -0.16 -3.52 3.21
N ILE A 64 -0.44 -2.25 2.92
CA ILE A 64 -1.23 -1.40 3.83
C ILE A 64 -2.70 -1.80 3.69
N LEU A 65 -3.27 -2.37 4.75
CA LEU A 65 -4.66 -2.82 4.80
C LEU A 65 -5.27 -2.53 6.18
N PRO A 66 -6.58 -2.24 6.25
CA PRO A 66 -7.30 -2.01 7.51
C PRO A 66 -7.66 -3.34 8.19
N VAL A 67 -6.64 -4.12 8.52
CA VAL A 67 -6.79 -5.41 9.20
C VAL A 67 -6.04 -5.37 10.52
N GLY A 68 -6.55 -6.06 11.51
CA GLY A 68 -5.97 -6.13 12.85
C GLY A 68 -6.12 -7.52 13.46
N GLY A 69 -5.45 -7.72 14.60
CA GLY A 69 -5.50 -8.93 15.39
C GLY A 69 -4.37 -9.93 15.07
N PRO A 70 -4.18 -10.92 15.96
CA PRO A 70 -3.00 -11.79 15.93
C PRO A 70 -2.92 -12.66 14.67
N GLU A 71 -4.05 -13.08 14.12
CA GLU A 71 -4.09 -13.91 12.91
C GLU A 71 -3.56 -13.16 11.67
N ALA A 72 -3.73 -11.84 11.62
CA ALA A 72 -3.26 -11.02 10.51
C ALA A 72 -1.71 -10.89 10.47
N ARG A 73 -1.03 -11.22 11.55
CA ARG A 73 0.45 -11.25 11.58
C ARG A 73 1.06 -12.39 10.76
N ASN A 74 0.29 -13.45 10.57
CA ASN A 74 0.76 -14.67 9.89
C ASN A 74 0.31 -14.74 8.42
N VAL A 75 -0.18 -13.62 7.88
CA VAL A 75 -0.64 -13.54 6.49
C VAL A 75 0.53 -13.21 5.57
N SER A 76 0.65 -13.94 4.46
CA SER A 76 1.58 -13.68 3.37
C SER A 76 0.82 -13.29 2.08
N PRO A 77 1.16 -12.22 1.39
CA PRO A 77 2.15 -11.19 1.73
C PRO A 77 1.82 -10.43 3.01
N ARG A 78 2.87 -10.04 3.74
CA ARG A 78 2.75 -9.33 5.03
C ARG A 78 1.82 -8.13 4.94
N VAL A 79 0.99 -7.95 5.97
CA VAL A 79 0.02 -6.85 6.06
C VAL A 79 0.28 -5.98 7.28
N GLY A 80 -0.12 -4.72 7.21
CA GLY A 80 0.03 -3.76 8.30
C GLY A 80 -0.50 -2.38 7.91
N HIS A 81 -0.05 -1.36 8.62
CA HIS A 81 -0.47 0.02 8.39
C HIS A 81 0.63 0.99 8.85
N LEU A 82 0.33 2.29 8.74
CA LEU A 82 1.23 3.32 9.26
C LEU A 82 0.69 3.90 10.56
N HIS A 83 1.60 4.19 11.49
CA HIS A 83 1.33 5.06 12.62
C HIS A 83 2.01 6.41 12.38
N ILE A 84 1.26 7.49 12.51
CA ILE A 84 1.71 8.86 12.26
C ILE A 84 1.66 9.65 13.55
N THR A 85 2.77 10.26 13.94
CA THR A 85 2.87 11.18 15.07
C THR A 85 3.40 12.53 14.60
N VAL A 86 2.77 13.61 15.06
CA VAL A 86 3.18 14.99 14.73
C VAL A 86 3.61 15.70 16.01
N ASP A 87 4.77 16.38 15.96
CA ASP A 87 5.30 17.25 17.01
C ASP A 87 5.39 16.58 18.40
N ASP A 88 5.71 15.26 18.43
CA ASP A 88 5.79 14.46 19.66
C ASP A 88 4.50 14.49 20.51
N LEU A 89 3.35 14.72 19.87
CA LEU A 89 2.07 14.62 20.56
C LEU A 89 1.89 13.23 21.21
N PRO A 90 1.19 13.15 22.34
CA PRO A 90 1.02 11.87 23.06
C PRO A 90 0.04 10.92 22.37
N TRP A 91 -0.44 11.25 21.18
CA TRP A 91 -1.33 10.45 20.38
C TRP A 91 -0.78 10.30 18.95
N GLN A 92 -1.17 9.24 18.32
CA GLN A 92 -0.88 8.93 16.92
C GLN A 92 -2.17 8.46 16.26
N TRP A 93 -2.25 8.58 14.94
CA TRP A 93 -3.33 7.92 14.19
C TRP A 93 -2.77 6.82 13.32
N ALA A 94 -3.64 5.84 13.06
CA ALA A 94 -3.36 4.78 12.09
C ALA A 94 -3.79 5.25 10.69
N ASP A 95 -2.88 5.16 9.73
CA ASP A 95 -3.19 5.39 8.32
C ASP A 95 -3.22 4.07 7.57
N TYR A 96 -4.38 3.76 7.01
CA TYR A 96 -4.62 2.60 6.16
C TYR A 96 -4.77 3.00 4.69
N GLY A 97 -4.49 4.25 4.36
CA GLY A 97 -4.62 4.80 3.02
C GLY A 97 -3.65 4.17 2.04
N GLN A 98 -4.10 4.01 0.79
CA GLN A 98 -3.27 3.51 -0.31
C GLN A 98 -2.87 4.65 -1.26
N SER A 99 -2.95 5.89 -0.78
CA SER A 99 -2.63 7.09 -1.58
C SER A 99 -1.12 7.34 -1.68
N ASN A 100 -0.29 6.61 -0.92
CA ASN A 100 1.14 6.84 -0.80
C ASN A 100 1.49 8.30 -0.44
N THR A 101 0.58 8.99 0.26
CA THR A 101 0.75 10.38 0.62
C THR A 101 0.04 10.68 1.93
N ILE A 102 0.77 11.18 2.91
CA ILE A 102 0.20 11.71 4.15
C ILE A 102 -0.18 13.17 3.92
N ILE A 103 -1.39 13.55 4.31
CA ILE A 103 -1.90 14.90 4.15
C ILE A 103 -2.15 15.50 5.52
N LEU A 104 -1.48 16.64 5.80
CA LEU A 104 -1.69 17.42 7.02
C LEU A 104 -2.25 18.78 6.62
N VAL A 105 -3.31 19.17 7.30
CA VAL A 105 -3.97 20.47 7.08
C VAL A 105 -4.03 21.26 8.39
N GLY A 106 -4.01 22.59 8.27
CA GLY A 106 -4.14 23.46 9.43
C GLY A 106 -2.92 23.49 10.35
N MET A 107 -1.75 23.10 9.84
CA MET A 107 -0.50 23.20 10.58
C MET A 107 -0.20 24.67 10.89
N PRO A 108 0.12 25.01 12.14
CA PRO A 108 0.56 26.38 12.49
C PRO A 108 1.80 26.79 11.71
N ARG A 109 2.09 28.08 11.71
CA ARG A 109 3.39 28.56 11.20
C ARG A 109 4.50 28.10 12.11
N GLY A 110 5.56 27.53 11.54
CA GLY A 110 6.73 27.11 12.31
C GLY A 110 7.33 25.80 11.80
N GLN A 111 8.30 25.34 12.54
CA GLN A 111 8.94 24.04 12.30
C GLN A 111 8.09 22.93 12.91
N HIS A 112 7.89 21.87 12.15
CA HIS A 112 7.15 20.69 12.55
C HIS A 112 7.96 19.44 12.32
N LYS A 113 7.66 18.42 13.12
CA LYS A 113 8.27 17.09 13.02
C LYS A 113 7.16 16.07 12.81
N VAL A 114 7.35 15.17 11.84
CA VAL A 114 6.44 14.06 11.58
C VAL A 114 7.23 12.76 11.67
N ARG A 115 6.77 11.87 12.51
CA ARG A 115 7.25 10.49 12.60
C ARG A 115 6.24 9.57 11.92
N ILE A 116 6.74 8.69 11.07
CA ILE A 116 5.97 7.70 10.32
C ILE A 116 6.56 6.33 10.65
N ASP A 117 5.79 5.47 11.27
CA ASP A 117 6.18 4.10 11.60
C ASP A 117 5.36 3.11 10.76
N VAL A 118 6.02 2.14 10.14
CA VAL A 118 5.40 0.97 9.52
C VAL A 118 5.21 -0.07 10.60
N VAL A 119 3.97 -0.47 10.81
CA VAL A 119 3.60 -1.39 11.90
C VAL A 119 2.86 -2.63 11.38
N ASP A 120 2.92 -3.71 12.15
CA ASP A 120 2.11 -4.90 11.90
C ASP A 120 0.63 -4.68 12.27
N ALA A 121 -0.18 -5.72 12.12
CA ALA A 121 -1.61 -5.68 12.43
C ALA A 121 -1.93 -5.48 13.92
N GLU A 122 -0.96 -5.60 14.83
CA GLU A 122 -1.08 -5.35 16.27
C GLU A 122 -0.41 -4.04 16.70
N GLY A 123 0.23 -3.32 15.78
CA GLY A 123 0.91 -2.05 16.04
C GLY A 123 2.38 -2.20 16.45
N ASN A 124 2.99 -3.38 16.29
CA ASN A 124 4.43 -3.54 16.51
C ASN A 124 5.20 -2.93 15.35
N VAL A 125 6.20 -2.11 15.67
CA VAL A 125 6.95 -1.34 14.67
C VAL A 125 7.98 -2.24 13.96
N PHE A 126 7.93 -2.26 12.63
CA PHE A 126 8.97 -2.84 11.80
C PHE A 126 10.09 -1.85 11.52
N THR A 127 9.73 -0.66 11.08
CA THR A 127 10.66 0.42 10.72
C THR A 127 9.94 1.76 10.82
N GLY A 128 10.69 2.85 10.87
CA GLY A 128 10.10 4.19 10.89
C GLY A 128 11.09 5.25 10.49
N GLN A 129 10.55 6.37 10.02
CA GLN A 129 11.33 7.56 9.68
C GLN A 129 10.74 8.81 10.33
N THR A 130 11.61 9.76 10.62
CA THR A 130 11.23 11.07 11.13
C THR A 130 11.73 12.12 10.16
N MET A 131 10.87 13.05 9.81
CA MET A 131 11.19 14.20 8.98
C MET A 131 10.79 15.50 9.65
N THR A 132 11.40 16.59 9.24
CA THR A 132 11.06 17.94 9.69
C THR A 132 10.81 18.83 8.47
N PHE A 133 9.89 19.77 8.63
CA PHE A 133 9.61 20.77 7.62
C PHE A 133 9.17 22.09 8.28
N HIS A 134 9.19 23.17 7.51
CA HIS A 134 8.68 24.45 7.97
C HIS A 134 7.33 24.75 7.30
N SER A 135 6.28 24.89 8.10
CA SER A 135 4.96 25.31 7.62
C SER A 135 4.87 26.84 7.58
N PRO A 136 4.40 27.45 6.48
CA PRO A 136 4.10 28.89 6.46
C PRO A 136 2.86 29.25 7.29
N GLY A 137 2.12 28.24 7.77
CA GLY A 137 0.81 28.39 8.37
C GLY A 137 -0.29 28.56 7.32
N LYS A 138 -1.54 28.62 7.79
CA LYS A 138 -2.68 28.88 6.91
C LYS A 138 -2.60 30.32 6.40
N GLU A 139 -2.70 30.50 5.09
CA GLU A 139 -2.88 31.83 4.51
C GLU A 139 -4.23 32.38 4.97
N VAL A 140 -4.19 33.45 5.75
CA VAL A 140 -5.42 34.17 6.13
C VAL A 140 -5.78 35.02 4.91
N GLN A 141 -6.76 34.59 4.14
CA GLN A 141 -7.33 35.45 3.11
C GLN A 141 -8.05 36.61 3.79
N PRO A 142 -7.80 37.85 3.33
CA PRO A 142 -8.47 39.04 3.87
C PRO A 142 -9.97 39.03 3.59
#